data_eac1c3d46aebff6c5e627ac6d610a25f
#
_entry.id   eac1c3d46aebff6c5e627ac6d610a25f
#
_cell.length_a   1.000
_cell.length_b   1.000
_cell.length_c   1.000
_cell.angle_alpha   90.00
_cell.angle_beta   90.00
_cell.angle_gamma   90.00
#
_symmetry.space_group_name_H-M   'P 1'
#
loop_
_entity.id
_entity.type
_entity.pdbx_description
1 polymer ?
#
loop_
_entity_poly.entity_id
_entity_poly.type
_entity_poly.pdbx_seq_one_letter_code
_entity_poly.pdbx_strand_id
1 'polypeptide(L)'
;MNRLRSRLSAFALALAALLLAPLARAAADDEKPFRIVGPAAGADCRTVQEAIDAVPADNAAPKLILLQPGVFFGHTVLDKPFVTLRGSGPASLLTYNLGQAIPGADGQELTWRGAAALLITPAAHDAVIEHLTLENTYGKGMQAQACSVEADRVLFRRCRILGWQDTIRLETGRQLFEQCYISGHVDFIYGGATAYFENCEIHCRDQGYITAPATPAGRIGFVFAGCRITFPYGNPPTYLGRPWKESPQAVFLGCELGAGVKPEGWKEWRVGPPLVRFAEYQSRGPGAGSAEQATRVAWATFSAEPAPAAFTRTAVLGDWQPPPAQP
;
A
#
# COMPACT_ATOMS: atom_id res chain seq x y z
N MET A 1 11.97 49.93 73.00
CA MET A 1 13.44 49.85 72.98
C MET A 1 13.76 48.65 72.04
N ASN A 2 14.68 48.85 71.18
CA ASN A 2 15.39 47.92 70.32
C ASN A 2 14.71 47.46 69.00
N ARG A 3 15.35 48.04 68.05
CA ARG A 3 15.30 47.86 66.61
C ARG A 3 15.76 46.47 66.21
N LEU A 4 15.00 45.81 65.32
CA LEU A 4 15.54 44.74 64.48
C LEU A 4 15.51 45.16 63.04
N ARG A 5 16.70 45.20 62.45
CA ARG A 5 16.97 45.57 61.06
C ARG A 5 16.57 44.41 60.12
N SER A 6 15.80 44.77 59.15
CA SER A 6 15.48 43.97 57.98
C SER A 6 16.76 43.64 57.17
N ARG A 7 16.92 42.37 56.81
CA ARG A 7 17.79 42.00 55.68
C ARG A 7 16.87 41.48 54.56
N LEU A 8 16.71 42.31 53.60
CA LEU A 8 16.14 41.98 52.30
C LEU A 8 17.18 41.13 51.55
N SER A 9 16.89 39.87 51.40
CA SER A 9 17.59 38.99 50.44
C SER A 9 16.89 39.13 49.10
N ALA A 10 17.56 39.72 48.17
CA ALA A 10 17.13 39.82 46.77
C ALA A 10 17.19 38.43 46.16
N PHE A 11 16.03 37.81 45.92
CA PHE A 11 15.92 36.68 45.03
C PHE A 11 15.91 37.22 43.60
N ALA A 12 17.00 37.01 42.91
CA ALA A 12 17.08 37.26 41.49
C ALA A 12 16.20 36.22 40.76
N LEU A 13 15.04 36.65 40.28
CA LEU A 13 14.26 35.91 39.30
C LEU A 13 15.08 35.87 37.98
N ALA A 14 15.72 34.75 37.71
CA ALA A 14 16.18 34.43 36.39
C ALA A 14 14.98 34.12 35.51
N LEU A 15 14.52 35.10 34.75
CA LEU A 15 13.52 34.93 33.69
C LEU A 15 14.20 34.14 32.56
N ALA A 16 14.02 32.84 32.57
CA ALA A 16 14.35 32.01 31.42
C ALA A 16 13.40 32.38 30.27
N ALA A 17 13.85 33.30 29.42
CA ALA A 17 13.23 33.54 28.14
C ALA A 17 13.38 32.25 27.30
N LEU A 18 12.35 31.37 27.34
CA LEU A 18 12.18 30.37 26.30
C LEU A 18 12.04 31.11 24.98
N LEU A 19 13.10 31.11 24.23
CA LEU A 19 13.08 31.41 22.78
C LEU A 19 12.21 30.34 22.13
N LEU A 20 10.92 30.59 22.07
CA LEU A 20 10.03 30.02 21.10
C LEU A 20 10.55 30.46 19.73
N ALA A 21 11.50 29.69 19.19
CA ALA A 21 11.76 29.78 17.76
C ALA A 21 10.38 29.56 17.08
N PRO A 22 9.92 30.48 16.23
CA PRO A 22 8.77 30.18 15.42
C PRO A 22 9.18 28.93 14.64
N LEU A 23 8.49 27.79 14.87
CA LEU A 23 8.41 26.74 13.88
C LEU A 23 7.99 27.47 12.62
N ALA A 24 8.95 27.80 11.80
CA ALA A 24 8.69 28.24 10.44
C ALA A 24 7.87 27.11 9.85
N ARG A 25 6.55 27.32 9.82
CA ARG A 25 5.63 26.62 8.97
C ARG A 25 6.20 26.89 7.58
N ALA A 26 7.06 25.95 7.11
CA ALA A 26 7.43 25.94 5.71
C ALA A 26 6.08 25.96 5.00
N ALA A 27 5.73 27.11 4.43
CA ALA A 27 4.69 27.21 3.45
C ALA A 27 4.96 26.02 2.53
N ALA A 28 3.97 25.17 2.31
CA ALA A 28 4.05 24.24 1.22
C ALA A 28 4.28 25.14 0.00
N ASP A 29 5.55 25.30 -0.38
CA ASP A 29 5.89 25.78 -1.69
C ASP A 29 5.11 24.84 -2.60
N ASP A 30 4.19 25.40 -3.41
CA ASP A 30 3.52 24.69 -4.48
C ASP A 30 4.65 24.08 -5.30
N GLU A 31 4.97 22.82 -5.02
CA GLU A 31 6.09 22.11 -5.64
C GLU A 31 5.82 22.10 -7.13
N LYS A 32 6.53 22.94 -7.89
CA LYS A 32 6.31 23.07 -9.33
C LYS A 32 6.48 21.69 -9.98
N PRO A 33 5.44 21.17 -10.66
CA PRO A 33 5.55 19.89 -11.30
C PRO A 33 6.73 19.86 -12.29
N PHE A 34 7.45 18.75 -12.31
CA PHE A 34 8.44 18.46 -13.36
C PHE A 34 7.76 18.33 -14.71
N ARG A 35 6.58 17.65 -14.73
CA ARG A 35 5.70 17.53 -15.90
C ARG A 35 4.24 17.50 -15.46
N ILE A 36 3.39 18.06 -16.31
CA ILE A 36 1.93 17.94 -16.22
C ILE A 36 1.48 17.05 -17.38
N VAL A 37 0.74 16.00 -17.08
CA VAL A 37 0.23 15.03 -18.05
C VAL A 37 -1.28 15.15 -18.15
N GLY A 38 -1.81 15.21 -19.36
CA GLY A 38 -3.24 15.18 -19.51
C GLY A 38 -3.80 15.71 -20.83
N PRO A 39 -5.13 15.66 -20.98
CA PRO A 39 -5.81 16.11 -22.20
C PRO A 39 -6.02 17.61 -22.25
N ALA A 40 -6.01 18.31 -21.10
CA ALA A 40 -6.36 19.72 -21.02
C ALA A 40 -5.18 20.65 -21.39
N ALA A 41 -5.50 21.93 -21.59
CA ALA A 41 -4.49 22.95 -21.78
C ALA A 41 -3.52 23.05 -20.59
N GLY A 42 -2.26 23.38 -20.87
CA GLY A 42 -1.20 23.43 -19.87
C GLY A 42 -0.53 22.09 -19.56
N ALA A 43 -0.93 20.99 -20.20
CA ALA A 43 -0.20 19.72 -20.12
C ALA A 43 1.08 19.78 -20.97
N ASP A 44 2.18 19.26 -20.41
CA ASP A 44 3.47 19.12 -21.09
C ASP A 44 3.51 17.85 -21.94
N CYS A 45 2.82 16.80 -21.51
CA CYS A 45 2.78 15.47 -22.10
C CYS A 45 1.35 14.96 -22.27
N ARG A 46 1.15 14.05 -23.22
CA ARG A 46 -0.16 13.40 -23.42
C ARG A 46 -0.26 12.05 -22.71
N THR A 47 0.86 11.36 -22.54
CA THR A 47 0.92 10.06 -21.87
C THR A 47 1.80 10.15 -20.62
N VAL A 48 1.50 9.25 -19.67
CA VAL A 48 2.31 9.14 -18.44
C VAL A 48 3.72 8.65 -18.76
N GLN A 49 3.86 7.77 -19.77
CA GLN A 49 5.14 7.24 -20.20
C GLN A 49 6.05 8.35 -20.72
N GLU A 50 5.56 9.27 -21.57
CA GLU A 50 6.35 10.42 -22.04
C GLU A 50 6.93 11.24 -20.90
N ALA A 51 6.15 11.45 -19.83
CA ALA A 51 6.62 12.20 -18.67
C ALA A 51 7.68 11.43 -17.86
N ILE A 52 7.53 10.11 -17.73
CA ILE A 52 8.52 9.23 -17.07
C ILE A 52 9.83 9.19 -17.89
N ASP A 53 9.72 9.02 -19.19
CA ASP A 53 10.88 8.96 -20.10
C ASP A 53 11.69 10.26 -20.11
N ALA A 54 11.06 11.40 -19.84
CA ALA A 54 11.72 12.69 -19.69
C ALA A 54 12.53 12.83 -18.39
N VAL A 55 12.34 11.95 -17.39
CA VAL A 55 13.15 11.93 -16.17
C VAL A 55 14.53 11.36 -16.50
N PRO A 56 15.63 12.05 -16.12
CA PRO A 56 16.99 11.55 -16.35
C PRO A 56 17.19 10.14 -15.77
N ALA A 57 17.97 9.30 -16.46
CA ALA A 57 18.25 7.95 -16.00
C ALA A 57 19.04 7.91 -14.68
N ASP A 58 19.86 8.93 -14.43
CA ASP A 58 20.65 9.14 -13.23
C ASP A 58 19.96 10.04 -12.20
N ASN A 59 18.62 10.15 -12.26
CA ASN A 59 17.86 10.99 -11.35
C ASN A 59 18.14 10.64 -9.88
N ALA A 60 18.52 11.64 -9.10
CA ALA A 60 18.83 11.52 -7.67
C ALA A 60 18.01 12.47 -6.80
N ALA A 61 16.98 13.10 -7.35
CA ALA A 61 16.15 14.07 -6.65
C ALA A 61 14.66 13.90 -6.97
N PRO A 62 13.76 14.26 -6.06
CA PRO A 62 12.32 14.15 -6.28
C PRO A 62 11.86 14.81 -7.59
N LYS A 63 11.03 14.12 -8.34
CA LYS A 63 10.39 14.61 -9.58
C LYS A 63 8.88 14.40 -9.48
N LEU A 64 8.12 15.47 -9.42
CA LEU A 64 6.66 15.43 -9.42
C LEU A 64 6.13 15.40 -10.84
N ILE A 65 5.42 14.34 -11.19
CA ILE A 65 4.61 14.22 -12.41
C ILE A 65 3.16 14.33 -11.98
N LEU A 66 2.50 15.42 -12.39
CA LEU A 66 1.11 15.70 -12.04
C LEU A 66 0.18 15.22 -13.17
N LEU A 67 -0.77 14.36 -12.84
CA LEU A 67 -1.77 13.86 -13.78
C LEU A 67 -3.07 14.64 -13.63
N GLN A 68 -3.47 15.32 -14.70
CA GLN A 68 -4.80 15.91 -14.81
C GLN A 68 -5.88 14.83 -14.76
N PRO A 69 -7.16 15.18 -14.50
CA PRO A 69 -8.26 14.26 -14.73
C PRO A 69 -8.26 13.77 -16.18
N GLY A 70 -8.32 12.45 -16.36
CA GLY A 70 -8.27 11.82 -17.68
C GLY A 70 -8.03 10.33 -17.59
N VAL A 71 -8.23 9.64 -18.71
CA VAL A 71 -7.97 8.21 -18.87
C VAL A 71 -6.65 8.02 -19.61
N PHE A 72 -5.68 7.43 -18.96
CA PHE A 72 -4.38 7.10 -19.51
C PHE A 72 -4.34 5.58 -19.77
N PHE A 73 -4.69 5.20 -20.99
CA PHE A 73 -4.80 3.80 -21.38
C PHE A 73 -3.45 3.24 -21.84
N GLY A 74 -3.10 2.07 -21.33
CA GLY A 74 -1.92 1.31 -21.76
C GLY A 74 -1.08 0.81 -20.59
N HIS A 75 -0.04 0.07 -20.95
CA HIS A 75 0.98 -0.40 -20.04
C HIS A 75 1.97 0.74 -19.76
N THR A 76 2.07 1.16 -18.51
CA THR A 76 3.00 2.21 -18.08
C THR A 76 4.14 1.59 -17.27
N VAL A 77 5.38 1.93 -17.58
CA VAL A 77 6.58 1.46 -16.88
C VAL A 77 7.25 2.61 -16.15
N LEU A 78 7.26 2.55 -14.83
CA LEU A 78 8.05 3.45 -14.00
C LEU A 78 9.40 2.78 -13.69
N ASP A 79 10.46 3.32 -14.28
CA ASP A 79 11.83 2.80 -14.21
C ASP A 79 12.85 3.85 -13.71
N LYS A 80 12.37 4.94 -13.12
CA LYS A 80 13.19 6.04 -12.59
C LYS A 80 12.97 6.20 -11.09
N PRO A 81 14.04 6.40 -10.30
CA PRO A 81 13.94 6.61 -8.86
C PRO A 81 13.41 8.00 -8.50
N PHE A 82 12.90 8.14 -7.28
CA PHE A 82 12.43 9.40 -6.69
C PHE A 82 11.32 10.09 -7.50
N VAL A 83 10.51 9.35 -8.23
CA VAL A 83 9.38 9.90 -8.98
C VAL A 83 8.11 9.85 -8.14
N THR A 84 7.41 10.97 -8.08
CA THR A 84 6.04 11.05 -7.57
C THR A 84 5.06 11.13 -8.75
N LEU A 85 4.19 10.13 -8.89
CA LEU A 85 3.02 10.19 -9.76
C LEU A 85 1.83 10.64 -8.92
N ARG A 86 1.41 11.89 -9.06
CA ARG A 86 0.27 12.46 -8.33
C ARG A 86 -0.89 12.74 -9.27
N GLY A 87 -2.02 12.12 -9.01
CA GLY A 87 -3.26 12.42 -9.69
C GLY A 87 -4.02 13.60 -9.07
N SER A 88 -4.99 14.11 -9.79
CA SER A 88 -5.95 15.12 -9.32
C SER A 88 -7.16 14.46 -8.62
N GLY A 89 -7.02 13.25 -8.12
CA GLY A 89 -8.06 12.43 -7.52
C GLY A 89 -8.44 11.22 -8.37
N PRO A 90 -9.56 10.54 -8.06
CA PRO A 90 -9.96 9.30 -8.72
C PRO A 90 -10.17 9.39 -10.23
N ALA A 91 -10.36 10.60 -10.76
CA ALA A 91 -10.53 10.85 -12.19
C ALA A 91 -9.22 10.83 -12.98
N SER A 92 -8.06 10.81 -12.33
CA SER A 92 -6.77 10.54 -12.96
C SER A 92 -6.59 9.03 -12.99
N LEU A 93 -6.94 8.39 -14.11
CA LEU A 93 -7.07 6.94 -14.23
C LEU A 93 -6.00 6.38 -15.18
N LEU A 94 -5.05 5.59 -14.63
CA LEU A 94 -4.20 4.71 -15.42
C LEU A 94 -4.90 3.37 -15.54
N THR A 95 -5.14 2.92 -16.78
CA THR A 95 -5.91 1.69 -17.01
C THR A 95 -5.33 0.86 -18.15
N TYR A 96 -5.50 -0.45 -18.02
CA TYR A 96 -5.14 -1.43 -19.04
C TYR A 96 -6.18 -2.55 -19.05
N ASN A 97 -6.22 -3.35 -20.13
CA ASN A 97 -7.25 -4.38 -20.31
C ASN A 97 -6.70 -5.72 -20.77
N LEU A 98 -5.41 -5.98 -20.60
CA LEU A 98 -4.82 -7.27 -20.95
C LEU A 98 -4.47 -8.06 -19.69
N GLY A 99 -4.55 -9.38 -19.80
CA GLY A 99 -4.16 -10.34 -18.77
C GLY A 99 -2.91 -11.12 -19.16
N GLN A 100 -2.41 -11.95 -18.25
CA GLN A 100 -1.30 -12.87 -18.53
C GLN A 100 -1.72 -13.88 -19.60
N ALA A 101 -0.73 -14.41 -20.33
CA ALA A 101 -0.92 -15.36 -21.44
C ALA A 101 -1.77 -14.83 -22.61
N ILE A 102 -2.09 -13.54 -22.63
CA ILE A 102 -2.66 -12.87 -23.81
C ILE A 102 -1.49 -12.38 -24.68
N PRO A 103 -1.55 -12.54 -26.02
CA PRO A 103 -0.51 -12.00 -26.90
C PRO A 103 -0.38 -10.48 -26.76
N GLY A 104 0.84 -10.01 -26.53
CA GLY A 104 1.19 -8.60 -26.59
C GLY A 104 1.34 -8.09 -28.02
N ALA A 105 1.77 -6.85 -28.18
CA ALA A 105 1.96 -6.22 -29.48
C ALA A 105 3.04 -6.91 -30.35
N ASP A 106 3.97 -7.60 -29.71
CA ASP A 106 5.03 -8.41 -30.33
C ASP A 106 4.62 -9.86 -30.64
N GLY A 107 3.35 -10.22 -30.33
CA GLY A 107 2.82 -11.56 -30.50
C GLY A 107 3.25 -12.57 -29.43
N GLN A 108 4.07 -12.18 -28.44
CA GLN A 108 4.43 -13.04 -27.31
C GLN A 108 3.39 -12.94 -26.20
N GLU A 109 3.21 -14.03 -25.47
CA GLU A 109 2.31 -14.03 -24.30
C GLU A 109 2.82 -13.09 -23.22
N LEU A 110 1.93 -12.23 -22.74
CA LEU A 110 2.24 -11.33 -21.64
C LEU A 110 2.50 -12.10 -20.35
N THR A 111 3.55 -11.72 -19.68
CA THR A 111 3.77 -12.08 -18.29
C THR A 111 3.04 -11.10 -17.38
N TRP A 112 3.10 -11.34 -16.06
CA TRP A 112 2.57 -10.41 -15.05
C TRP A 112 3.17 -8.99 -15.14
N ARG A 113 4.38 -8.83 -15.70
CA ARG A 113 4.97 -7.51 -15.98
C ARG A 113 4.21 -6.80 -17.09
N GLY A 114 4.08 -7.45 -18.24
CA GLY A 114 3.44 -6.86 -19.41
C GLY A 114 1.92 -6.71 -19.29
N ALA A 115 1.27 -7.46 -18.40
CA ALA A 115 -0.16 -7.35 -18.12
C ALA A 115 -0.52 -6.22 -17.14
N ALA A 116 0.45 -5.59 -16.47
CA ALA A 116 0.19 -4.54 -15.49
C ALA A 116 -0.21 -3.21 -16.15
N ALA A 117 -1.20 -2.50 -15.59
CA ALA A 117 -1.44 -1.12 -16.00
C ALA A 117 -0.27 -0.21 -15.58
N LEU A 118 0.28 -0.43 -14.36
CA LEU A 118 1.51 0.20 -13.90
C LEU A 118 2.52 -0.85 -13.44
N LEU A 119 3.68 -0.91 -14.08
CA LEU A 119 4.84 -1.67 -13.63
C LEU A 119 5.85 -0.72 -12.99
N ILE A 120 6.26 -0.99 -11.74
CA ILE A 120 7.30 -0.26 -11.01
C ILE A 120 8.51 -1.17 -10.91
N THR A 121 9.53 -0.89 -11.73
CA THR A 121 10.72 -1.74 -11.85
C THR A 121 11.69 -1.56 -10.67
N PRO A 122 12.67 -2.43 -10.46
CA PRO A 122 13.64 -2.30 -9.36
C PRO A 122 14.38 -0.97 -9.33
N ALA A 123 14.56 -0.32 -10.49
CA ALA A 123 15.23 0.98 -10.58
C ALA A 123 14.40 2.14 -9.99
N ALA A 124 13.09 1.98 -9.89
CA ALA A 124 12.18 3.03 -9.42
C ALA A 124 12.01 3.04 -7.89
N HIS A 125 13.11 2.88 -7.16
CA HIS A 125 13.08 2.99 -5.69
C HIS A 125 12.70 4.42 -5.24
N ASP A 126 12.16 4.54 -4.02
CA ASP A 126 11.70 5.80 -3.44
C ASP A 126 10.60 6.50 -4.27
N ALA A 127 9.77 5.70 -4.94
CA ALA A 127 8.64 6.22 -5.70
C ALA A 127 7.42 6.48 -4.81
N VAL A 128 6.63 7.49 -5.20
CA VAL A 128 5.35 7.82 -4.57
C VAL A 128 4.25 7.81 -5.62
N ILE A 129 3.19 7.08 -5.35
CA ILE A 129 2.00 6.99 -6.18
C ILE A 129 0.83 7.47 -5.33
N GLU A 130 0.20 8.57 -5.72
CA GLU A 130 -0.81 9.16 -4.87
C GLU A 130 -1.96 9.83 -5.61
N HIS A 131 -3.16 9.83 -4.98
CA HIS A 131 -4.36 10.51 -5.44
C HIS A 131 -4.79 10.15 -6.87
N LEU A 132 -4.67 8.88 -7.27
CA LEU A 132 -5.06 8.40 -8.59
C LEU A 132 -5.72 7.02 -8.55
N THR A 133 -6.26 6.61 -9.68
CA THR A 133 -6.79 5.26 -9.87
C THR A 133 -5.86 4.45 -10.79
N LEU A 134 -5.55 3.23 -10.36
CA LEU A 134 -4.92 2.19 -11.16
C LEU A 134 -5.97 1.09 -11.41
N GLU A 135 -6.18 0.71 -12.64
CA GLU A 135 -7.19 -0.30 -12.95
C GLU A 135 -6.73 -1.25 -14.04
N ASN A 136 -7.00 -2.56 -13.87
CA ASN A 136 -7.02 -3.48 -14.98
C ASN A 136 -8.46 -3.95 -15.22
N THR A 137 -8.97 -3.64 -16.40
CA THR A 137 -10.36 -3.89 -16.79
C THR A 137 -10.57 -5.22 -17.50
N TYR A 138 -9.57 -6.11 -17.56
CA TYR A 138 -9.72 -7.43 -18.20
C TYR A 138 -10.93 -8.20 -17.69
N GLY A 139 -11.19 -8.14 -16.38
CA GLY A 139 -12.31 -8.83 -15.76
C GLY A 139 -11.95 -10.16 -15.12
N LYS A 140 -12.97 -11.04 -14.94
CA LYS A 140 -12.81 -12.37 -14.34
C LYS A 140 -12.18 -13.37 -15.31
N GLY A 141 -11.51 -14.39 -14.77
CA GLY A 141 -11.05 -15.56 -15.48
C GLY A 141 -9.61 -15.54 -15.93
N MET A 142 -8.89 -14.44 -15.67
CA MET A 142 -7.47 -14.30 -15.99
C MET A 142 -6.75 -13.46 -14.92
N GLN A 143 -5.47 -13.76 -14.71
CA GLN A 143 -4.58 -12.93 -13.89
C GLN A 143 -4.28 -11.63 -14.66
N ALA A 144 -4.65 -10.50 -14.08
CA ALA A 144 -4.54 -9.19 -14.72
C ALA A 144 -4.23 -8.10 -13.70
N GLN A 145 -3.00 -7.62 -13.71
CA GLN A 145 -2.51 -6.70 -12.69
C GLN A 145 -2.90 -5.25 -12.99
N ALA A 146 -3.51 -4.57 -12.02
CA ALA A 146 -3.59 -3.12 -12.03
C ALA A 146 -2.21 -2.51 -11.72
N CYS A 147 -1.45 -3.17 -10.83
CA CYS A 147 -0.10 -2.74 -10.46
C CYS A 147 0.81 -3.92 -10.16
N SER A 148 2.07 -3.83 -10.63
CA SER A 148 3.14 -4.76 -10.26
C SER A 148 4.35 -3.97 -9.76
N VAL A 149 4.90 -4.36 -8.59
CA VAL A 149 5.96 -3.63 -7.90
C VAL A 149 7.15 -4.53 -7.63
N GLU A 150 8.32 -4.13 -8.11
CA GLU A 150 9.61 -4.78 -7.87
C GLU A 150 10.61 -3.88 -7.12
N ALA A 151 10.24 -2.62 -6.89
CA ALA A 151 11.09 -1.62 -6.26
C ALA A 151 11.02 -1.63 -4.73
N ASP A 152 12.10 -1.23 -4.08
CA ASP A 152 12.12 -0.93 -2.65
C ASP A 152 11.66 0.50 -2.36
N ARG A 153 10.97 0.70 -1.22
CA ARG A 153 10.51 1.99 -0.71
C ARG A 153 9.52 2.69 -1.65
N VAL A 154 8.42 1.98 -1.96
CA VAL A 154 7.32 2.54 -2.76
C VAL A 154 6.12 2.86 -1.87
N LEU A 155 5.69 4.11 -1.90
CA LEU A 155 4.52 4.59 -1.17
C LEU A 155 3.31 4.72 -2.10
N PHE A 156 2.20 4.10 -1.72
CA PHE A 156 0.89 4.35 -2.30
C PHE A 156 0.04 5.10 -1.28
N ARG A 157 -0.49 6.26 -1.66
CA ARG A 157 -1.30 7.08 -0.75
C ARG A 157 -2.60 7.53 -1.40
N ARG A 158 -3.72 7.24 -0.75
CA ARG A 158 -5.07 7.64 -1.22
C ARG A 158 -5.33 7.23 -2.68
N CYS A 159 -4.81 6.08 -3.08
CA CYS A 159 -5.03 5.49 -4.40
C CYS A 159 -6.25 4.57 -4.39
N ARG A 160 -6.85 4.41 -5.57
CA ARG A 160 -7.80 3.34 -5.85
C ARG A 160 -7.11 2.33 -6.76
N ILE A 161 -7.05 1.06 -6.36
CA ILE A 161 -6.38 0.01 -7.13
C ILE A 161 -7.42 -1.08 -7.40
N LEU A 162 -7.83 -1.17 -8.65
CA LEU A 162 -9.02 -1.89 -9.06
C LEU A 162 -8.69 -3.02 -10.02
N GLY A 163 -9.18 -4.21 -9.73
CA GLY A 163 -9.00 -5.38 -10.59
C GLY A 163 -9.91 -6.53 -10.18
N TRP A 164 -9.52 -7.73 -10.59
CA TRP A 164 -10.17 -8.97 -10.25
C TRP A 164 -9.16 -9.98 -9.69
N GLN A 165 -8.75 -10.98 -10.46
CA GLN A 165 -7.70 -11.91 -10.04
C GLN A 165 -6.32 -11.24 -10.19
N ASP A 166 -5.46 -11.39 -9.15
CA ASP A 166 -4.08 -10.91 -9.17
C ASP A 166 -3.93 -9.38 -9.34
N THR A 167 -4.79 -8.58 -8.70
CA THR A 167 -4.85 -7.12 -8.91
C THR A 167 -3.53 -6.42 -8.61
N ILE A 168 -2.85 -6.78 -7.49
CA ILE A 168 -1.57 -6.18 -7.09
C ILE A 168 -0.55 -7.28 -6.87
N ARG A 169 0.55 -7.22 -7.64
CA ARG A 169 1.73 -8.02 -7.40
C ARG A 169 2.80 -7.20 -6.67
N LEU A 170 3.25 -7.68 -5.52
CA LEU A 170 4.31 -7.09 -4.71
C LEU A 170 5.47 -8.09 -4.68
N GLU A 171 6.43 -7.96 -5.60
CA GLU A 171 7.44 -9.00 -5.81
C GLU A 171 8.58 -8.93 -4.81
N THR A 172 9.16 -7.75 -4.63
CA THR A 172 10.30 -7.53 -3.72
C THR A 172 10.23 -6.15 -3.07
N GLY A 173 11.16 -5.88 -2.13
CA GLY A 173 11.29 -4.58 -1.49
C GLY A 173 10.27 -4.32 -0.39
N ARG A 174 10.17 -3.05 0.01
CA ARG A 174 9.24 -2.56 1.04
C ARG A 174 8.22 -1.62 0.39
N GLN A 175 6.95 -1.85 0.69
CA GLN A 175 5.87 -0.98 0.23
C GLN A 175 5.00 -0.54 1.38
N LEU A 176 4.49 0.68 1.28
CA LEU A 176 3.52 1.24 2.20
C LEU A 176 2.27 1.67 1.43
N PHE A 177 1.11 1.23 1.90
CA PHE A 177 -0.19 1.65 1.40
C PHE A 177 -0.92 2.42 2.50
N GLU A 178 -1.17 3.71 2.29
CA GLU A 178 -1.86 4.58 3.24
C GLU A 178 -3.21 5.01 2.68
N GLN A 179 -4.31 4.68 3.39
CA GLN A 179 -5.66 5.13 3.06
C GLN A 179 -6.08 4.79 1.61
N CYS A 180 -5.62 3.65 1.09
CA CYS A 180 -5.97 3.19 -0.24
C CYS A 180 -7.27 2.38 -0.24
N TYR A 181 -7.97 2.40 -1.39
CA TYR A 181 -9.05 1.48 -1.71
C TYR A 181 -8.52 0.43 -2.69
N ILE A 182 -8.55 -0.84 -2.31
CA ILE A 182 -8.02 -1.95 -3.11
C ILE A 182 -9.13 -2.96 -3.34
N SER A 183 -9.40 -3.34 -4.59
CA SER A 183 -10.45 -4.31 -4.88
C SER A 183 -10.02 -5.43 -5.82
N GLY A 184 -10.55 -6.62 -5.54
CA GLY A 184 -10.31 -7.83 -6.33
C GLY A 184 -11.10 -9.03 -5.81
N HIS A 185 -10.76 -10.25 -6.24
CA HIS A 185 -11.43 -11.45 -5.75
C HIS A 185 -10.50 -12.64 -5.46
N VAL A 186 -9.67 -13.10 -6.38
CA VAL A 186 -8.76 -14.22 -6.15
C VAL A 186 -7.32 -13.71 -6.11
N ASP A 187 -6.63 -13.97 -4.97
CA ASP A 187 -5.21 -13.66 -4.78
C ASP A 187 -4.86 -12.20 -5.14
N PHE A 188 -5.78 -11.29 -4.86
CA PHE A 188 -5.68 -9.95 -5.43
C PHE A 188 -4.63 -9.05 -4.78
N ILE A 189 -3.98 -9.52 -3.70
CA ILE A 189 -2.76 -8.96 -3.11
C ILE A 189 -1.78 -10.11 -2.92
N TYR A 190 -0.72 -10.18 -3.75
CA TYR A 190 0.16 -11.33 -3.74
C TYR A 190 1.63 -10.98 -4.02
N GLY A 191 2.53 -11.94 -3.73
CA GLY A 191 3.97 -11.79 -3.97
C GLY A 191 4.83 -11.96 -2.72
N GLY A 192 6.14 -11.67 -2.84
CA GLY A 192 7.15 -11.93 -1.81
C GLY A 192 7.66 -10.73 -1.03
N ALA A 193 7.14 -9.54 -1.30
CA ALA A 193 7.59 -8.30 -0.68
C ALA A 193 7.23 -8.18 0.81
N THR A 194 7.84 -7.20 1.47
CA THR A 194 7.41 -6.67 2.76
C THR A 194 6.45 -5.49 2.51
N ALA A 195 5.18 -5.63 2.85
CA ALA A 195 4.19 -4.57 2.60
C ALA A 195 3.35 -4.26 3.84
N TYR A 196 3.18 -2.97 4.12
CA TYR A 196 2.37 -2.46 5.22
C TYR A 196 1.17 -1.70 4.66
N PHE A 197 -0.02 -2.15 5.02
CA PHE A 197 -1.29 -1.52 4.62
C PHE A 197 -1.89 -0.84 5.85
N GLU A 198 -1.99 0.49 5.81
CA GLU A 198 -2.46 1.29 6.94
C GLU A 198 -3.78 1.98 6.60
N ASN A 199 -4.83 1.68 7.39
CA ASN A 199 -6.15 2.30 7.25
C ASN A 199 -6.72 2.20 5.82
N CYS A 200 -6.45 1.08 5.13
CA CYS A 200 -6.96 0.81 3.79
C CYS A 200 -8.34 0.16 3.82
N GLU A 201 -9.11 0.36 2.76
CA GLU A 201 -10.28 -0.44 2.48
C GLU A 201 -9.94 -1.53 1.47
N ILE A 202 -10.10 -2.79 1.87
CA ILE A 202 -9.85 -3.97 1.05
C ILE A 202 -11.21 -4.55 0.66
N HIS A 203 -11.61 -4.36 -0.60
CA HIS A 203 -12.93 -4.72 -1.08
C HIS A 203 -12.93 -6.02 -1.88
N CYS A 204 -13.56 -7.05 -1.32
CA CYS A 204 -13.71 -8.34 -1.96
C CYS A 204 -14.89 -8.30 -2.94
N ARG A 205 -14.64 -8.28 -4.24
CA ARG A 205 -15.68 -8.13 -5.28
C ARG A 205 -16.50 -9.40 -5.49
N ASP A 206 -15.92 -10.55 -5.16
CA ASP A 206 -16.53 -11.88 -5.29
C ASP A 206 -15.85 -12.86 -4.34
N GLN A 207 -16.31 -14.12 -4.32
CA GLN A 207 -15.66 -15.20 -3.58
C GLN A 207 -14.19 -15.36 -3.99
N GLY A 208 -13.31 -15.66 -3.04
CA GLY A 208 -11.91 -15.86 -3.35
C GLY A 208 -10.97 -15.76 -2.14
N TYR A 209 -9.85 -15.12 -2.36
CA TYR A 209 -8.76 -14.99 -1.39
C TYR A 209 -8.20 -13.57 -1.45
N ILE A 210 -8.07 -12.90 -0.31
CA ILE A 210 -7.50 -11.55 -0.26
C ILE A 210 -6.01 -11.64 -0.60
N THR A 211 -5.27 -12.53 0.09
CA THR A 211 -3.82 -12.60 -0.04
C THR A 211 -3.31 -13.96 -0.52
N ALA A 212 -2.22 -13.93 -1.30
CA ALA A 212 -1.40 -15.08 -1.63
C ALA A 212 0.08 -14.75 -1.47
N PRO A 213 0.59 -14.67 -0.22
CA PRO A 213 1.97 -14.31 0.02
C PRO A 213 2.95 -15.42 -0.37
N ALA A 214 4.14 -15.00 -0.85
CA ALA A 214 5.30 -15.81 -1.14
C ALA A 214 6.54 -15.27 -0.39
N THR A 215 6.33 -14.91 0.85
CA THR A 215 7.35 -14.22 1.68
C THR A 215 8.59 -15.09 1.83
N PRO A 216 9.80 -14.59 1.55
CA PRO A 216 11.04 -15.30 1.80
C PRO A 216 11.24 -15.61 3.29
N ALA A 217 11.93 -16.69 3.60
CA ALA A 217 12.26 -17.05 4.96
C ALA A 217 13.02 -15.90 5.68
N GLY A 218 12.68 -15.65 6.94
CA GLY A 218 13.31 -14.61 7.75
C GLY A 218 12.85 -13.15 7.43
N ARG A 219 11.97 -12.97 6.43
CA ARG A 219 11.40 -11.64 6.10
C ARG A 219 10.00 -11.48 6.69
N ILE A 220 9.60 -10.23 6.88
CA ILE A 220 8.20 -9.89 7.18
C ILE A 220 7.46 -9.80 5.84
N GLY A 221 6.25 -10.35 5.79
CA GLY A 221 5.39 -10.33 4.60
C GLY A 221 4.39 -9.16 4.60
N PHE A 222 3.11 -9.49 4.44
CA PHE A 222 2.05 -8.50 4.38
C PHE A 222 1.48 -8.23 5.77
N VAL A 223 1.38 -6.96 6.14
CA VAL A 223 0.79 -6.51 7.40
C VAL A 223 -0.32 -5.50 7.12
N PHE A 224 -1.54 -5.81 7.56
CA PHE A 224 -2.72 -4.96 7.44
C PHE A 224 -3.05 -4.38 8.81
N ALA A 225 -2.96 -3.07 8.97
CA ALA A 225 -3.18 -2.38 10.23
C ALA A 225 -4.38 -1.42 10.14
N GLY A 226 -5.39 -1.65 10.98
CA GLY A 226 -6.59 -0.82 11.01
C GLY A 226 -7.40 -0.81 9.71
N CYS A 227 -7.22 -1.82 8.85
CA CYS A 227 -7.90 -1.91 7.57
C CYS A 227 -9.35 -2.38 7.73
N ARG A 228 -10.20 -2.04 6.75
CA ARG A 228 -11.57 -2.55 6.65
C ARG A 228 -11.65 -3.55 5.49
N ILE A 229 -12.14 -4.74 5.77
CA ILE A 229 -12.44 -5.76 4.77
C ILE A 229 -13.93 -5.68 4.44
N THR A 230 -14.26 -5.28 3.22
CA THR A 230 -15.62 -4.99 2.79
C THR A 230 -16.06 -5.88 1.64
N PHE A 231 -17.39 -5.98 1.46
CA PHE A 231 -18.02 -6.87 0.50
C PHE A 231 -19.17 -6.17 -0.22
N PRO A 232 -19.55 -6.59 -1.43
CA PRO A 232 -20.80 -6.18 -2.05
C PRO A 232 -21.99 -6.85 -1.33
N TYR A 233 -23.20 -6.47 -1.71
CA TYR A 233 -24.42 -7.13 -1.24
C TYR A 233 -24.34 -8.66 -1.47
N GLY A 234 -24.75 -9.44 -0.46
CA GLY A 234 -24.68 -10.90 -0.49
C GLY A 234 -23.40 -11.49 0.15
N ASN A 235 -22.41 -10.67 0.49
CA ASN A 235 -21.21 -11.08 1.20
C ASN A 235 -20.57 -12.36 0.64
N PRO A 236 -20.05 -12.36 -0.59
CA PRO A 236 -19.46 -13.55 -1.19
C PRO A 236 -18.35 -14.13 -0.30
N PRO A 237 -18.33 -15.46 -0.06
CA PRO A 237 -17.46 -16.08 0.91
C PRO A 237 -15.98 -16.01 0.49
N THR A 238 -15.17 -15.33 1.28
CA THR A 238 -13.76 -15.05 0.97
C THR A 238 -12.86 -15.42 2.14
N TYR A 239 -11.68 -15.96 1.85
CA TYR A 239 -10.62 -16.19 2.83
C TYR A 239 -9.71 -14.97 2.96
N LEU A 240 -9.14 -14.73 4.13
CA LEU A 240 -8.09 -13.71 4.35
C LEU A 240 -6.84 -14.00 3.51
N GLY A 241 -6.60 -15.27 3.23
CA GLY A 241 -5.54 -15.67 2.32
C GLY A 241 -5.28 -17.16 2.27
N ARG A 242 -4.32 -17.51 1.38
CA ARG A 242 -3.79 -18.86 1.21
C ARG A 242 -2.27 -18.84 0.96
N PRO A 243 -1.51 -19.83 1.47
CA PRO A 243 -0.06 -19.84 1.38
C PRO A 243 0.42 -20.23 -0.03
N TRP A 244 1.16 -19.35 -0.70
CA TRP A 244 1.59 -19.61 -2.08
C TRP A 244 2.98 -20.26 -2.16
N LYS A 245 4.02 -19.62 -1.61
CA LYS A 245 5.41 -20.08 -1.71
C LYS A 245 6.19 -19.80 -0.45
N GLU A 246 7.31 -20.51 -0.27
CA GLU A 246 8.35 -20.30 0.74
C GLU A 246 7.82 -20.25 2.17
N SER A 247 7.94 -19.11 2.86
CA SER A 247 7.52 -18.91 4.24
C SER A 247 6.44 -17.83 4.33
N PRO A 248 5.24 -18.08 3.74
CA PRO A 248 4.23 -17.06 3.52
C PRO A 248 3.75 -16.42 4.81
N GLN A 249 3.65 -15.09 4.81
CA GLN A 249 3.16 -14.33 5.96
C GLN A 249 2.12 -13.30 5.54
N ALA A 250 0.98 -13.32 6.22
CA ALA A 250 -0.01 -12.26 6.20
C ALA A 250 -0.57 -12.06 7.62
N VAL A 251 -0.62 -10.81 8.07
CA VAL A 251 -1.01 -10.46 9.45
C VAL A 251 -2.05 -9.33 9.40
N PHE A 252 -3.17 -9.51 10.09
CA PHE A 252 -4.23 -8.51 10.23
C PHE A 252 -4.25 -8.00 11.67
N LEU A 253 -4.11 -6.66 11.83
CA LEU A 253 -3.95 -5.97 13.12
C LEU A 253 -5.10 -4.99 13.33
N GLY A 254 -5.97 -5.24 14.30
CA GLY A 254 -7.07 -4.33 14.63
C GLY A 254 -8.00 -4.04 13.44
N CYS A 255 -8.11 -4.98 12.50
CA CYS A 255 -8.91 -4.82 11.30
C CYS A 255 -10.40 -5.02 11.57
N GLU A 256 -11.23 -4.34 10.78
CA GLU A 256 -12.67 -4.58 10.73
C GLU A 256 -13.00 -5.55 9.61
N LEU A 257 -13.45 -6.74 9.95
CA LEU A 257 -13.72 -7.83 9.02
C LEU A 257 -15.21 -7.97 8.74
N GLY A 258 -15.60 -7.74 7.48
CA GLY A 258 -16.98 -7.88 7.02
C GLY A 258 -17.47 -9.32 7.02
N ALA A 259 -18.79 -9.51 6.96
CA ALA A 259 -19.47 -10.80 7.12
C ALA A 259 -19.13 -11.86 6.03
N GLY A 260 -18.52 -11.44 4.91
CA GLY A 260 -18.08 -12.36 3.87
C GLY A 260 -16.78 -13.10 4.18
N VAL A 261 -16.06 -12.75 5.26
CA VAL A 261 -14.87 -13.52 5.68
C VAL A 261 -15.32 -14.87 6.21
N LYS A 262 -14.78 -15.94 5.63
CA LYS A 262 -15.11 -17.31 6.04
C LYS A 262 -14.70 -17.60 7.48
N PRO A 263 -15.47 -18.41 8.20
CA PRO A 263 -15.15 -18.76 9.59
C PRO A 263 -13.75 -19.33 9.78
N GLU A 264 -13.27 -20.14 8.85
CA GLU A 264 -11.91 -20.70 8.88
C GLU A 264 -10.81 -19.63 8.76
N GLY A 265 -11.13 -18.49 8.21
CA GLY A 265 -10.23 -17.35 7.97
C GLY A 265 -9.24 -17.57 6.84
N TRP A 266 -8.61 -18.73 6.80
CA TRP A 266 -7.51 -19.07 5.90
C TRP A 266 -7.74 -20.39 5.19
N LYS A 267 -7.17 -20.55 4.00
CA LYS A 267 -7.28 -21.76 3.20
C LYS A 267 -5.92 -22.42 3.04
N GLU A 268 -5.83 -23.72 3.26
CA GLU A 268 -4.63 -24.49 2.88
C GLU A 268 -4.40 -24.46 1.37
N TRP A 269 -3.15 -24.42 0.98
CA TRP A 269 -2.78 -24.49 -0.43
C TRP A 269 -1.40 -25.16 -0.60
N ARG A 270 -0.44 -24.49 -1.25
CA ARG A 270 0.83 -25.09 -1.71
C ARG A 270 1.85 -25.29 -0.61
N VAL A 271 1.80 -24.51 0.44
CA VAL A 271 2.71 -24.54 1.59
C VAL A 271 1.91 -24.79 2.86
N GLY A 272 2.39 -25.68 3.70
CA GLY A 272 1.77 -26.01 4.99
C GLY A 272 2.63 -25.60 6.20
N PRO A 273 2.07 -25.79 7.41
CA PRO A 273 2.84 -25.62 8.65
C PRO A 273 4.10 -26.52 8.66
N PRO A 274 5.21 -26.09 9.34
CA PRO A 274 5.30 -24.91 10.18
C PRO A 274 5.72 -23.63 9.41
N LEU A 275 5.80 -23.64 8.08
CA LEU A 275 6.32 -22.53 7.30
C LEU A 275 5.33 -21.37 7.17
N VAL A 276 4.03 -21.65 7.30
CA VAL A 276 2.96 -20.64 7.20
C VAL A 276 2.92 -19.79 8.48
N ARG A 277 2.94 -18.47 8.30
CA ARG A 277 2.96 -17.49 9.39
C ARG A 277 1.77 -16.52 9.25
N PHE A 278 0.56 -17.06 9.23
CA PHE A 278 -0.67 -16.28 9.14
C PHE A 278 -1.21 -15.95 10.53
N ALA A 279 -1.64 -14.69 10.69
CA ALA A 279 -2.10 -14.22 11.98
C ALA A 279 -3.19 -13.16 11.90
N GLU A 280 -4.01 -13.12 12.93
CA GLU A 280 -5.05 -12.13 13.17
C GLU A 280 -4.98 -11.69 14.64
N TYR A 281 -4.82 -10.38 14.87
CA TYR A 281 -4.75 -9.78 16.20
C TYR A 281 -5.79 -8.69 16.35
N GLN A 282 -6.60 -8.74 17.41
CA GLN A 282 -7.59 -7.71 17.78
C GLN A 282 -8.53 -7.32 16.64
N SER A 283 -8.79 -8.21 15.67
CA SER A 283 -9.77 -7.97 14.62
C SER A 283 -11.18 -7.92 15.21
N ARG A 284 -12.05 -7.16 14.57
CA ARG A 284 -13.44 -6.97 14.99
C ARG A 284 -14.40 -7.06 13.80
N GLY A 285 -15.69 -7.06 14.08
CA GLY A 285 -16.74 -7.12 13.06
C GLY A 285 -17.25 -8.55 12.82
N PRO A 286 -18.28 -8.73 11.99
CA PRO A 286 -18.99 -9.99 11.86
C PRO A 286 -18.17 -11.11 11.22
N GLY A 287 -17.10 -10.79 10.50
CA GLY A 287 -16.17 -11.75 9.92
C GLY A 287 -14.95 -12.06 10.79
N ALA A 288 -14.80 -11.40 11.94
CA ALA A 288 -13.69 -11.67 12.85
C ALA A 288 -13.87 -13.03 13.55
N GLY A 289 -12.76 -13.72 13.79
CA GLY A 289 -12.78 -14.90 14.66
C GLY A 289 -13.15 -14.54 16.09
N SER A 290 -13.67 -15.50 16.84
CA SER A 290 -13.82 -15.37 18.27
C SER A 290 -13.19 -16.55 18.98
N ALA A 291 -12.62 -16.33 20.14
CA ALA A 291 -12.06 -17.39 20.97
C ALA A 291 -13.13 -18.43 21.37
N GLU A 292 -14.37 -17.99 21.51
CA GLU A 292 -15.50 -18.84 21.90
C GLU A 292 -15.96 -19.75 20.76
N GLN A 293 -15.88 -19.29 19.52
CA GLN A 293 -16.34 -20.05 18.35
C GLN A 293 -15.27 -20.98 17.77
N ALA A 294 -13.99 -20.78 18.10
CA ALA A 294 -12.86 -21.62 17.69
C ALA A 294 -12.88 -22.06 16.20
N THR A 295 -13.36 -21.16 15.32
CA THR A 295 -13.63 -21.50 13.91
C THR A 295 -12.44 -21.30 13.00
N ARG A 296 -11.41 -20.52 13.44
CA ARG A 296 -10.17 -20.31 12.69
C ARG A 296 -9.38 -21.60 12.59
N VAL A 297 -8.71 -21.80 11.45
CA VAL A 297 -7.83 -22.96 11.28
C VAL A 297 -6.74 -22.99 12.35
N ALA A 298 -6.49 -24.17 12.91
CA ALA A 298 -5.57 -24.34 14.07
C ALA A 298 -4.10 -23.98 13.76
N TRP A 299 -3.71 -23.94 12.51
CA TRP A 299 -2.33 -23.61 12.08
C TRP A 299 -2.09 -22.11 11.89
N ALA A 300 -3.11 -21.26 11.99
CA ALA A 300 -2.97 -19.80 11.99
C ALA A 300 -3.08 -19.26 13.42
N THR A 301 -2.40 -18.15 13.68
CA THR A 301 -2.51 -17.46 14.97
C THR A 301 -3.77 -16.59 14.99
N PHE A 302 -4.57 -16.74 16.01
CA PHE A 302 -5.67 -15.84 16.35
C PHE A 302 -5.52 -15.36 17.79
N SER A 303 -5.58 -14.05 18.03
CA SER A 303 -5.42 -13.48 19.36
C SER A 303 -6.22 -12.20 19.56
N ALA A 304 -6.87 -12.11 20.72
CA ALA A 304 -7.48 -10.87 21.22
C ALA A 304 -6.44 -9.92 21.85
N GLU A 305 -5.25 -10.43 22.15
CA GLU A 305 -4.15 -9.64 22.70
C GLU A 305 -3.49 -8.77 21.64
N PRO A 306 -2.79 -7.69 22.04
CA PRO A 306 -2.00 -6.88 21.12
C PRO A 306 -0.99 -7.72 20.31
N ALA A 307 -0.79 -7.31 19.07
CA ALA A 307 0.21 -7.96 18.23
C ALA A 307 1.65 -7.72 18.76
N PRO A 308 2.59 -8.64 18.46
CA PRO A 308 4.00 -8.43 18.72
C PRO A 308 4.52 -7.13 18.12
N ALA A 309 5.42 -6.43 18.82
CA ALA A 309 6.03 -5.17 18.38
C ALA A 309 6.75 -5.27 17.02
N ALA A 310 7.12 -6.47 16.60
CA ALA A 310 7.69 -6.75 15.28
C ALA A 310 6.76 -6.37 14.11
N PHE A 311 5.45 -6.22 14.34
CA PHE A 311 4.47 -5.85 13.33
C PHE A 311 4.08 -4.38 13.37
N THR A 312 4.72 -3.55 14.19
CA THR A 312 4.55 -2.09 14.09
C THR A 312 5.08 -1.57 12.76
N ARG A 313 4.50 -0.47 12.27
CA ARG A 313 4.94 0.17 11.01
C ARG A 313 6.47 0.38 10.98
N THR A 314 7.04 0.94 12.04
CA THR A 314 8.48 1.19 12.13
C THR A 314 9.29 -0.11 12.08
N ALA A 315 8.86 -1.16 12.77
CA ALA A 315 9.57 -2.44 12.76
C ALA A 315 9.50 -3.12 11.37
N VAL A 316 8.37 -3.01 10.67
CA VAL A 316 8.15 -3.61 9.35
C VAL A 316 8.91 -2.84 8.26
N LEU A 317 8.88 -1.51 8.29
CA LEU A 317 9.53 -0.68 7.28
C LEU A 317 11.02 -0.41 7.57
N GLY A 318 11.47 -0.69 8.81
CA GLY A 318 12.86 -0.51 9.23
C GLY A 318 13.29 0.96 9.20
N ASP A 319 14.41 1.21 8.56
CA ASP A 319 15.01 2.55 8.41
C ASP A 319 14.30 3.46 7.41
N TRP A 320 13.36 2.93 6.62
CA TRP A 320 12.65 3.73 5.64
C TRP A 320 11.66 4.69 6.31
N GLN A 321 11.85 5.99 6.03
CA GLN A 321 10.96 7.07 6.45
C GLN A 321 10.20 7.57 5.21
N PRO A 322 8.95 7.10 4.99
CA PRO A 322 8.14 7.59 3.87
C PRO A 322 7.90 9.10 3.96
N PRO A 323 7.87 9.82 2.83
CA PRO A 323 7.61 11.25 2.85
C PRO A 323 6.24 11.55 3.50
N PRO A 324 6.15 12.63 4.29
CA PRO A 324 4.89 13.01 4.93
C PRO A 324 3.79 13.27 3.89
N ALA A 325 2.52 13.16 4.32
CA ALA A 325 1.42 13.61 3.48
C ALA A 325 1.53 15.11 3.27
N GLN A 326 1.43 15.54 2.02
CA GLN A 326 1.25 16.95 1.73
C GLN A 326 -0.21 17.34 2.03
N PRO A 327 -0.43 18.57 2.50
CA PRO A 327 -1.76 19.05 2.88
C PRO A 327 -2.75 19.07 1.71
#